data_b035060a42694a4c7f09cb05db9c23db
#
_entry.id   b035060a42694a4c7f09cb05db9c23db
#
_cell.length_a   1.000
_cell.length_b   1.000
_cell.length_c   1.000
_cell.angle_alpha   90.00
_cell.angle_beta   90.00
_cell.angle_gamma   90.00
#
_symmetry.space_group_name_H-M   'P 1'
#
loop_
_entity.id
_entity.type
_entity.pdbx_description
1 polymer ?
#
loop_
_entity_poly.entity_id
_entity_poly.type
_entity_poly.pdbx_seq_one_letter_code
_entity_poly.pdbx_strand_id
1 'polypeptide(L)'
;MIKYRGGVYMFPEVKKVTFFERRASGEKDTFELNKTRTRNTLRVIAQNSNLRQTSKRVEVSDEIFDSFVENLFPMVNNWQRTYLDLSTMGQVEWELDILTKNGDSYYYRGVDKFPGNYNKLKGLIRKMKIETQCFVI
;
A
#
# COMPACT_ATOMS: atom_id res chain seq x y z
N MET A 1 -17.19 3.20 -7.99
CA MET A 1 -18.38 2.35 -7.82
C MET A 1 -18.21 1.52 -6.56
N ILE A 2 -19.28 1.32 -5.81
CA ILE A 2 -19.26 0.52 -4.59
C ILE A 2 -19.91 -0.82 -4.88
N LYS A 3 -19.29 -1.90 -4.39
CA LYS A 3 -19.79 -3.25 -4.56
C LYS A 3 -20.71 -3.64 -3.42
N TYR A 4 -21.71 -4.50 -3.74
CA TYR A 4 -22.55 -5.15 -2.76
C TYR A 4 -22.42 -6.67 -2.90
N ARG A 5 -22.46 -7.37 -1.78
CA ARG A 5 -22.50 -8.83 -1.77
C ARG A 5 -23.41 -9.28 -0.62
N GLY A 6 -24.46 -10.02 -0.94
CA GLY A 6 -25.41 -10.51 0.05
C GLY A 6 -26.04 -9.43 0.89
N GLY A 7 -26.30 -8.25 0.32
CA GLY A 7 -26.86 -7.11 1.01
C GLY A 7 -25.88 -6.33 1.88
N VAL A 8 -24.61 -6.75 1.92
CA VAL A 8 -23.56 -6.06 2.67
C VAL A 8 -22.89 -5.03 1.77
N TYR A 9 -22.65 -3.84 2.35
CA TYR A 9 -21.98 -2.75 1.65
C TYR A 9 -20.49 -3.08 1.49
N MET A 10 -20.03 -3.12 0.24
CA MET A 10 -18.64 -3.41 -0.09
C MET A 10 -17.90 -2.12 -0.43
N PHE A 11 -16.57 -2.19 -0.39
CA PHE A 11 -15.72 -1.05 -0.68
C PHE A 11 -15.68 -0.74 -2.19
N PRO A 12 -15.23 0.48 -2.58
CA PRO A 12 -15.06 0.82 -3.99
C PRO A 12 -14.12 -0.16 -4.69
N GLU A 13 -14.32 -0.34 -5.99
CA GLU A 13 -13.41 -1.15 -6.79
C GLU A 13 -12.07 -0.44 -6.91
N VAL A 14 -11.00 -1.16 -6.54
CA VAL A 14 -9.64 -0.62 -6.54
C VAL A 14 -8.93 -0.97 -7.84
N LYS A 15 -8.23 0.01 -8.39
CA LYS A 15 -7.37 -0.16 -9.56
C LYS A 15 -5.91 -0.29 -9.16
N LYS A 16 -5.46 0.46 -8.16
CA LYS A 16 -4.05 0.48 -7.78
C LYS A 16 -3.89 0.84 -6.31
N VAL A 17 -2.95 0.16 -5.65
CA VAL A 17 -2.51 0.51 -4.29
C VAL A 17 -1.01 0.72 -4.34
N THR A 18 -0.55 1.87 -3.88
CA THR A 18 0.87 2.18 -3.79
C THR A 18 1.20 2.59 -2.35
N PHE A 19 2.20 1.96 -1.79
CA PHE A 19 2.71 2.32 -0.47
C PHE A 19 4.22 2.40 -0.51
N PHE A 20 4.79 3.46 0.06
CA PHE A 20 6.24 3.51 0.26
C PHE A 20 6.59 4.04 1.64
N GLU A 21 7.78 3.65 2.08
CA GLU A 21 8.40 4.17 3.28
C GLU A 21 9.84 4.54 2.93
N ARG A 22 10.22 5.78 3.19
CA ARG A 22 11.56 6.30 2.92
C ARG A 22 12.21 6.73 4.23
N ARG A 23 13.48 6.41 4.39
CA ARG A 23 14.27 6.78 5.56
C ARG A 23 15.27 7.89 5.21
N ALA A 24 15.72 8.62 6.22
CA ALA A 24 16.70 9.70 6.03
C ALA A 24 18.00 9.22 5.38
N SER A 25 18.34 7.95 5.51
CA SER A 25 19.50 7.33 4.86
C SER A 25 19.39 7.27 3.33
N GLY A 26 18.18 7.48 2.78
CA GLY A 26 17.88 7.28 1.35
C GLY A 26 17.29 5.93 1.04
N GLU A 27 17.27 5.01 1.99
CA GLU A 27 16.59 3.72 1.82
C GLU A 27 15.10 3.94 1.63
N LYS A 28 14.51 3.21 0.68
CA LYS A 28 13.09 3.33 0.36
C LYS A 28 12.54 1.97 -0.06
N ASP A 29 11.45 1.57 0.56
CA ASP A 29 10.72 0.36 0.19
C ASP A 29 9.39 0.76 -0.44
N THR A 30 9.08 0.21 -1.62
CA THR A 30 7.85 0.51 -2.35
C THR A 30 7.08 -0.76 -2.66
N PHE A 31 5.78 -0.70 -2.49
CA PHE A 31 4.82 -1.75 -2.77
C PHE A 31 3.82 -1.18 -3.77
N GLU A 32 3.67 -1.85 -4.92
CA GLU A 32 2.72 -1.43 -5.95
C GLU A 32 1.85 -2.62 -6.34
N LEU A 33 0.57 -2.52 -6.07
CA LEU A 33 -0.43 -3.51 -6.46
C LEU A 33 -1.31 -2.89 -7.53
N ASN A 34 -1.39 -3.53 -8.69
CA ASN A 34 -2.08 -2.96 -9.85
C ASN A 34 -3.03 -3.97 -10.48
N LYS A 35 -4.23 -3.50 -10.82
CA LYS A 35 -5.24 -4.30 -11.53
C LYS A 35 -5.45 -3.73 -12.92
N THR A 36 -5.19 -4.55 -13.93
CA THR A 36 -5.50 -4.23 -15.31
C THR A 36 -6.69 -5.04 -15.79
N ARG A 37 -7.11 -4.88 -17.04
CA ARG A 37 -8.21 -5.63 -17.61
C ARG A 37 -7.95 -7.14 -17.62
N THR A 38 -6.68 -7.56 -17.75
CA THR A 38 -6.32 -8.95 -17.98
C THR A 38 -5.59 -9.60 -16.82
N ARG A 39 -4.99 -8.83 -15.93
CA ARG A 39 -4.17 -9.39 -14.85
C ARG A 39 -4.02 -8.43 -13.68
N ASN A 40 -3.69 -9.00 -12.54
CA ASN A 40 -3.26 -8.25 -11.38
C ASN A 40 -1.77 -8.49 -11.19
N THR A 41 -1.02 -7.44 -10.86
CA THR A 41 0.42 -7.55 -10.63
C THR A 41 0.79 -6.91 -9.30
N LEU A 42 1.78 -7.50 -8.65
CA LEU A 42 2.43 -6.94 -7.48
C LEU A 42 3.89 -6.69 -7.85
N ARG A 43 4.34 -5.47 -7.63
CA ARG A 43 5.74 -5.09 -7.78
C ARG A 43 6.26 -4.56 -6.47
N VAL A 44 7.39 -5.09 -6.01
CA VAL A 44 8.10 -4.57 -4.84
C VAL A 44 9.43 -4.00 -5.30
N ILE A 45 9.80 -2.85 -4.75
CA ILE A 45 11.02 -2.14 -5.10
C ILE A 45 11.75 -1.83 -3.81
N ALA A 46 13.02 -2.21 -3.73
CA ALA A 46 13.89 -1.84 -2.62
C ALA A 46 15.00 -0.93 -3.15
N GLN A 47 15.17 0.21 -2.50
CA GLN A 47 16.23 1.16 -2.79
C GLN A 47 17.18 1.21 -1.59
N ASN A 48 18.48 1.09 -1.84
CA ASN A 48 19.47 1.19 -0.79
C ASN A 48 19.91 2.65 -0.56
N SER A 49 20.78 2.87 0.42
CA SER A 49 21.27 4.23 0.75
C SER A 49 22.08 4.88 -0.36
N ASN A 50 22.59 4.10 -1.31
CA ASN A 50 23.29 4.61 -2.51
C ASN A 50 22.33 4.86 -3.67
N LEU A 51 21.02 4.85 -3.42
CA LEU A 51 19.95 5.08 -4.39
C LEU A 51 19.88 4.02 -5.50
N ARG A 52 20.47 2.85 -5.27
CA ARG A 52 20.35 1.71 -6.19
C ARG A 52 19.07 0.95 -5.90
N GLN A 53 18.35 0.62 -6.97
CA GLN A 53 17.06 -0.07 -6.84
C GLN A 53 17.15 -1.50 -7.35
N THR A 54 16.46 -2.39 -6.63
CA THR A 54 16.16 -3.73 -7.11
C THR A 54 14.65 -3.92 -7.04
N SER A 55 14.08 -4.69 -7.96
CA SER A 55 12.65 -4.89 -7.98
C SER A 55 12.29 -6.30 -8.40
N LYS A 56 11.10 -6.73 -7.99
CA LYS A 56 10.51 -7.98 -8.41
C LYS A 56 9.03 -7.76 -8.69
N ARG A 57 8.52 -8.44 -9.74
CA ARG A 57 7.11 -8.38 -10.12
C ARG A 57 6.56 -9.79 -10.23
N VAL A 58 5.35 -10.00 -9.74
CA VAL A 58 4.63 -11.27 -9.86
C VAL A 58 3.19 -11.01 -10.25
N GLU A 59 2.54 -12.01 -10.84
CA GLU A 59 1.10 -11.97 -11.04
C GLU A 59 0.39 -12.38 -9.75
N VAL A 60 -0.78 -11.80 -9.50
CA VAL A 60 -1.55 -12.02 -8.28
C VAL A 60 -2.95 -12.47 -8.69
N SER A 61 -3.45 -13.53 -8.05
CA SER A 61 -4.83 -13.98 -8.30
C SER A 61 -5.84 -12.93 -7.86
N ASP A 62 -7.04 -12.98 -8.45
CA ASP A 62 -8.14 -12.12 -8.02
C ASP A 62 -8.47 -12.31 -6.54
N GLU A 63 -8.41 -13.55 -6.05
CA GLU A 63 -8.71 -13.87 -4.66
C GLU A 63 -7.75 -13.18 -3.70
N ILE A 64 -6.45 -13.23 -3.98
CA ILE A 64 -5.42 -12.57 -3.15
C ILE A 64 -5.57 -11.05 -3.24
N PHE A 65 -5.79 -10.52 -4.43
CA PHE A 65 -6.01 -9.09 -4.64
C PHE A 65 -7.23 -8.59 -3.84
N ASP A 66 -8.36 -9.25 -4.01
CA ASP A 66 -9.60 -8.84 -3.35
C ASP A 66 -9.51 -8.96 -1.84
N SER A 67 -8.88 -10.02 -1.34
CA SER A 67 -8.66 -10.21 0.09
C SER A 67 -7.80 -9.08 0.68
N PHE A 68 -6.74 -8.68 -0.01
CA PHE A 68 -5.90 -7.57 0.41
C PHE A 68 -6.72 -6.28 0.52
N VAL A 69 -7.49 -5.95 -0.51
CA VAL A 69 -8.30 -4.73 -0.56
C VAL A 69 -9.37 -4.74 0.53
N GLU A 70 -10.05 -5.88 0.72
CA GLU A 70 -11.09 -6.03 1.74
C GLU A 70 -10.54 -5.84 3.16
N ASN A 71 -9.28 -6.20 3.39
CA ASN A 71 -8.64 -5.98 4.69
C ASN A 71 -8.05 -4.58 4.83
N LEU A 72 -7.68 -3.96 3.72
CA LEU A 72 -7.06 -2.63 3.71
C LEU A 72 -8.05 -1.52 4.11
N PHE A 73 -9.23 -1.49 3.51
CA PHE A 73 -10.19 -0.40 3.72
C PHE A 73 -10.61 -0.23 5.18
N PRO A 74 -10.94 -1.30 5.94
CA PRO A 74 -11.25 -1.12 7.36
C PRO A 74 -10.10 -0.53 8.17
N MET A 75 -8.86 -0.81 7.78
CA MET A 75 -7.70 -0.27 8.49
C MET A 75 -7.59 1.24 8.34
N VAL A 76 -7.88 1.77 7.14
CA VAL A 76 -7.67 3.18 6.82
C VAL A 76 -8.93 4.03 6.96
N ASN A 77 -10.04 3.42 7.32
CA ASN A 77 -11.36 4.07 7.35
C ASN A 77 -11.38 5.34 8.21
N ASN A 78 -10.65 5.33 9.33
CA ASN A 78 -10.60 6.46 10.27
C ASN A 78 -9.28 7.23 10.20
N TRP A 79 -8.47 7.01 9.17
CA TRP A 79 -7.20 7.71 9.06
C TRP A 79 -7.41 9.17 8.66
N GLN A 80 -6.59 10.03 9.24
CA GLN A 80 -6.41 11.39 8.75
C GLN A 80 -5.59 11.35 7.47
N ARG A 81 -5.71 12.38 6.64
CA ARG A 81 -4.96 12.45 5.38
C ARG A 81 -3.48 12.70 5.59
N THR A 82 -3.13 13.39 6.67
CA THR A 82 -1.75 13.83 6.90
C THR A 82 -1.37 13.62 8.35
N TYR A 83 -0.17 13.09 8.56
CA TYR A 83 0.43 12.86 9.87
C TYR A 83 1.81 13.50 9.86
N LEU A 84 1.98 14.66 10.50
CA LEU A 84 3.24 15.38 10.51
C LEU A 84 3.70 15.65 11.93
N ASP A 85 4.96 15.34 12.21
CA ASP A 85 5.63 15.75 13.43
C ASP A 85 6.68 16.80 13.05
N LEU A 86 6.35 18.06 13.29
CA LEU A 86 7.21 19.19 12.91
C LEU A 86 8.40 19.39 13.85
N SER A 87 8.43 18.66 14.96
CA SER A 87 9.55 18.75 15.93
C SER A 87 10.70 17.83 15.59
N THR A 88 10.59 17.00 14.55
CA THR A 88 11.58 15.99 14.18
C THR A 88 12.36 16.39 12.94
N MET A 89 13.35 15.57 12.61
CA MET A 89 14.29 15.82 11.50
C MET A 89 13.86 15.10 10.20
N GLY A 90 12.63 14.57 10.14
CA GLY A 90 12.17 13.86 8.94
C GLY A 90 12.86 12.53 8.75
N GLN A 91 12.93 11.71 9.79
CA GLN A 91 13.61 10.41 9.74
C GLN A 91 12.91 9.39 8.88
N VAL A 92 11.55 9.39 8.90
CA VAL A 92 10.74 8.45 8.12
C VAL A 92 9.61 9.20 7.44
N GLU A 93 9.53 9.03 6.12
CA GLU A 93 8.45 9.55 5.30
C GLU A 93 7.69 8.37 4.70
N TRP A 94 6.38 8.41 4.72
CA TRP A 94 5.55 7.34 4.15
C TRP A 94 4.36 7.91 3.40
N GLU A 95 3.89 7.15 2.40
CA GLU A 95 2.68 7.48 1.65
C GLU A 95 1.92 6.22 1.31
N LEU A 96 0.59 6.31 1.38
CA LEU A 96 -0.34 5.28 0.90
C LEU A 96 -1.32 5.94 -0.05
N ASP A 97 -1.43 5.40 -1.26
CA ASP A 97 -2.39 5.87 -2.27
C ASP A 97 -3.23 4.69 -2.75
N ILE A 98 -4.54 4.82 -2.63
CA ILE A 98 -5.50 3.82 -3.10
C ILE A 98 -6.31 4.48 -4.21
N LEU A 99 -6.06 4.08 -5.46
CA LEU A 99 -6.76 4.59 -6.63
C LEU A 99 -7.89 3.64 -6.99
N THR A 100 -9.11 4.18 -7.14
CA THR A 100 -10.27 3.39 -7.52
C THR A 100 -10.47 3.41 -9.05
N LYS A 101 -11.30 2.49 -9.55
CA LYS A 101 -11.59 2.39 -10.98
C LYS A 101 -12.30 3.63 -11.53
N ASN A 102 -13.06 4.33 -10.69
CA ASN A 102 -13.75 5.55 -11.12
C ASN A 102 -12.91 6.82 -10.99
N GLY A 103 -11.63 6.68 -10.61
CA GLY A 103 -10.68 7.79 -10.56
C GLY A 103 -10.54 8.48 -9.22
N ASP A 104 -11.26 8.03 -8.18
CA ASP A 104 -11.09 8.58 -6.83
C ASP A 104 -9.77 8.08 -6.23
N SER A 105 -9.13 8.92 -5.44
CA SER A 105 -7.89 8.60 -4.74
C SER A 105 -8.07 8.78 -3.24
N TYR A 106 -7.71 7.74 -2.49
CA TYR A 106 -7.61 7.78 -1.03
C TYR A 106 -6.13 7.89 -0.70
N TYR A 107 -5.68 9.12 -0.44
CA TYR A 107 -4.26 9.43 -0.30
C TYR A 107 -3.94 9.84 1.12
N TYR A 108 -2.94 9.18 1.72
CA TYR A 108 -2.48 9.41 3.08
C TYR A 108 -0.97 9.55 3.08
N ARG A 109 -0.46 10.44 3.94
CA ARG A 109 0.99 10.65 4.04
C ARG A 109 1.38 11.01 5.47
N GLY A 110 2.65 10.78 5.78
CA GLY A 110 3.18 11.16 7.08
C GLY A 110 4.68 11.38 7.07
N VAL A 111 5.13 12.15 8.05
CA VAL A 111 6.54 12.37 8.35
C VAL A 111 6.72 12.21 9.85
N ASP A 112 7.45 11.15 10.26
CA ASP A 112 7.74 10.81 11.64
C ASP A 112 6.51 10.70 12.56
N LYS A 113 5.33 10.55 11.97
CA LYS A 113 4.08 10.35 12.68
C LYS A 113 3.22 9.36 11.91
N PHE A 114 2.54 8.48 12.64
CA PHE A 114 1.87 7.32 12.07
C PHE A 114 0.48 7.13 12.69
N PRO A 115 -0.50 6.60 11.92
CA PRO A 115 -1.75 6.16 12.53
C PRO A 115 -1.51 5.02 13.52
N GLY A 116 -2.40 4.87 14.50
CA GLY A 116 -2.24 3.87 15.55
C GLY A 116 -2.14 2.43 15.05
N ASN A 117 -2.75 2.13 13.90
CA ASN A 117 -2.72 0.79 13.30
C ASN A 117 -1.76 0.69 12.11
N TYR A 118 -0.77 1.57 12.03
CA TYR A 118 0.20 1.59 10.93
C TYR A 118 0.92 0.24 10.78
N ASN A 119 1.28 -0.39 11.89
CA ASN A 119 1.96 -1.68 11.87
C ASN A 119 1.07 -2.80 11.33
N LYS A 120 -0.25 -2.68 11.47
CA LYS A 120 -1.19 -3.64 10.86
C LYS A 120 -1.16 -3.54 9.35
N LEU A 121 -1.07 -2.32 8.80
CA LEU A 121 -0.90 -2.13 7.35
C LEU A 121 0.40 -2.79 6.89
N LYS A 122 1.50 -2.57 7.57
CA LYS A 122 2.79 -3.19 7.22
C LYS A 122 2.72 -4.71 7.30
N GLY A 123 1.99 -5.24 8.28
CA GLY A 123 1.76 -6.68 8.41
C GLY A 123 0.94 -7.25 7.25
N LEU A 124 -0.09 -6.53 6.82
CA LEU A 124 -0.91 -6.93 5.67
C LEU A 124 -0.07 -6.97 4.39
N ILE A 125 0.78 -5.96 4.18
CA ILE A 125 1.69 -5.91 3.04
C ILE A 125 2.68 -7.07 3.08
N ARG A 126 3.26 -7.34 4.25
CA ARG A 126 4.20 -8.46 4.42
C ARG A 126 3.53 -9.79 4.13
N LYS A 127 2.32 -9.99 4.62
CA LYS A 127 1.55 -11.22 4.36
C LYS A 127 1.37 -11.45 2.87
N MET A 128 1.03 -10.42 2.12
CA MET A 128 0.86 -10.51 0.68
C MET A 128 2.16 -10.86 -0.02
N LYS A 129 3.27 -10.24 0.39
CA LYS A 129 4.59 -10.56 -0.16
C LYS A 129 4.95 -12.04 0.08
N ILE A 130 4.64 -12.56 1.27
CA ILE A 130 4.89 -13.97 1.61
C ILE A 130 4.02 -14.89 0.75
N GLU A 131 2.72 -14.64 0.68
CA GLU A 131 1.79 -15.47 -0.09
C GLU A 131 2.15 -15.53 -1.57
N THR A 132 2.63 -14.43 -2.13
CA THR A 132 2.99 -14.33 -3.54
C THR A 132 4.46 -14.62 -3.82
N GLN A 133 5.26 -14.83 -2.77
CA GLN A 133 6.72 -15.01 -2.87
C GLN A 133 7.39 -13.84 -3.60
N CYS A 134 6.90 -12.63 -3.37
CA CYS A 134 7.40 -11.42 -4.01
C CYS A 134 8.32 -10.66 -3.04
N PHE A 135 9.59 -11.06 -3.01
CA PHE A 135 10.60 -10.44 -2.16
C PHE A 135 11.75 -9.89 -2.99
N VAL A 136 12.32 -8.81 -2.50
CA VAL A 136 13.58 -8.28 -3.02
C VAL A 136 14.65 -8.55 -1.97
N ILE A 137 15.73 -9.20 -2.38
CA ILE A 137 16.83 -9.55 -1.50
C ILE A 137 17.99 -8.58 -1.71
#